data_57bc78114b8a1c377f84c385b42225a6
#
_entry.id   57bc78114b8a1c377f84c385b42225a6
#
_cell.length_a   1.000
_cell.length_b   1.000
_cell.length_c   1.000
_cell.angle_alpha   90.00
_cell.angle_beta   90.00
_cell.angle_gamma   90.00
#
_symmetry.space_group_name_H-M   'P 1'
#
loop_
_entity.id
_entity.type
_entity.pdbx_description
1 polymer ?
#
loop_
_entity_poly.entity_id
_entity_poly.type
_entity_poly.pdbx_seq_one_letter_code
_entity_poly.pdbx_strand_id
1 'polypeptide(L)'
;GMELPAITRGMMVMSEFMTKRWFICIGIIVVAVLGIKAYKGTESGAMFFGKLAIRIPIFGKLNLKTYSSQFARTLSTMMSSGITMIDALDAVMKTMKNQVFLKHIQEAREEVAKGVPLSEPLRQGELFPPMVVHMISIGEETGDMQGMLDKLADYYDEEVEMTTQTVMAAMEPMIIVMMAVVVIILVAAIFGPMMSM
;
A
#
# COMPACT_ATOMS: atom_id res chain seq x y z
N GLY A 1 21.38 2.08 -51.61
CA GLY A 1 21.54 2.27 -50.19
C GLY A 1 20.55 3.28 -49.70
N MET A 2 19.32 2.84 -49.38
CA MET A 2 18.35 3.74 -48.72
C MET A 2 18.58 3.71 -47.23
N GLU A 3 18.90 4.85 -46.65
CA GLU A 3 19.00 4.97 -45.21
C GLU A 3 17.59 4.80 -44.59
N LEU A 4 17.42 3.76 -43.83
CA LEU A 4 16.17 3.48 -43.10
C LEU A 4 15.87 4.63 -42.10
N PRO A 5 14.63 5.12 -41.99
CA PRO A 5 14.25 6.14 -41.02
C PRO A 5 14.70 5.74 -39.61
N ALA A 6 15.13 6.72 -38.82
CA ALA A 6 15.65 6.50 -37.45
C ALA A 6 14.69 5.70 -36.56
N ILE A 7 13.38 5.84 -36.77
CA ILE A 7 12.32 5.10 -36.06
C ILE A 7 12.37 3.60 -36.40
N THR A 8 12.53 3.24 -37.67
CA THR A 8 12.59 1.84 -38.13
C THR A 8 13.88 1.16 -37.65
N ARG A 9 14.99 1.92 -37.62
CA ARG A 9 16.28 1.44 -37.08
C ARG A 9 16.21 1.19 -35.58
N GLY A 10 15.54 2.08 -34.84
CA GLY A 10 15.27 1.90 -33.40
C GLY A 10 14.40 0.66 -33.14
N MET A 11 13.37 0.44 -33.95
CA MET A 11 12.49 -0.74 -33.84
C MET A 11 13.20 -2.05 -34.18
N MET A 12 14.06 -2.07 -35.21
CA MET A 12 14.86 -3.26 -35.54
C MET A 12 15.88 -3.59 -34.43
N VAL A 13 16.55 -2.59 -33.85
CA VAL A 13 17.49 -2.79 -32.75
C VAL A 13 16.71 -3.31 -31.52
N MET A 14 15.52 -2.80 -31.23
CA MET A 14 14.68 -3.24 -30.12
C MET A 14 14.15 -4.67 -30.34
N SER A 15 13.74 -5.01 -31.55
CA SER A 15 13.29 -6.36 -31.93
C SER A 15 14.44 -7.38 -31.86
N GLU A 16 15.63 -7.01 -32.38
CA GLU A 16 16.83 -7.86 -32.34
C GLU A 16 17.35 -8.04 -30.90
N PHE A 17 17.24 -7.01 -30.06
CA PHE A 17 17.56 -7.08 -28.65
C PHE A 17 16.56 -7.99 -27.90
N MET A 18 15.26 -7.88 -28.18
CA MET A 18 14.24 -8.74 -27.57
C MET A 18 14.33 -10.20 -28.03
N THR A 19 14.68 -10.47 -29.30
CA THR A 19 14.78 -11.85 -29.79
C THR A 19 16.08 -12.54 -29.45
N LYS A 20 17.22 -11.83 -29.47
CA LYS A 20 18.54 -12.41 -29.18
C LYS A 20 18.96 -12.31 -27.71
N ARG A 21 18.45 -11.33 -26.97
CA ARG A 21 18.92 -11.02 -25.60
C ARG A 21 17.79 -11.00 -24.54
N TRP A 22 16.66 -11.63 -24.82
CA TRP A 22 15.55 -11.73 -23.87
C TRP A 22 15.94 -12.30 -22.50
N PHE A 23 16.95 -13.19 -22.46
CA PHE A 23 17.52 -13.71 -21.20
C PHE A 23 18.12 -12.60 -20.33
N ILE A 24 18.71 -11.56 -20.96
CA ILE A 24 19.29 -10.42 -20.22
C ILE A 24 18.15 -9.60 -19.59
N CYS A 25 17.05 -9.37 -20.30
CA CYS A 25 15.88 -8.69 -19.76
C CYS A 25 15.28 -9.47 -18.58
N ILE A 26 15.12 -10.79 -18.73
CA ILE A 26 14.68 -11.66 -17.63
C ILE A 26 15.69 -11.64 -16.48
N GLY A 27 16.98 -11.74 -16.78
CA GLY A 27 18.03 -11.66 -15.76
C GLY A 27 17.98 -10.34 -14.98
N ILE A 28 17.83 -9.20 -15.66
CA ILE A 28 17.70 -7.89 -15.02
C ILE A 28 16.44 -7.83 -14.16
N ILE A 29 15.29 -8.32 -14.66
CA ILE A 29 14.04 -8.37 -13.91
C ILE A 29 14.19 -9.24 -12.66
N VAL A 30 14.78 -10.43 -12.79
CA VAL A 30 15.02 -11.35 -11.67
C VAL A 30 15.95 -10.71 -10.63
N VAL A 31 17.06 -10.12 -11.06
CA VAL A 31 18.00 -9.44 -10.16
C VAL A 31 17.34 -8.23 -9.48
N ALA A 32 16.53 -7.45 -10.21
CA ALA A 32 15.78 -6.32 -9.65
C ALA A 32 14.76 -6.79 -8.62
N VAL A 33 13.98 -7.84 -8.92
CA VAL A 33 12.99 -8.42 -7.99
C VAL A 33 13.67 -8.99 -6.74
N LEU A 34 14.77 -9.72 -6.91
CA LEU A 34 15.55 -10.27 -5.80
C LEU A 34 16.18 -9.14 -4.96
N GLY A 35 16.72 -8.12 -5.61
CA GLY A 35 17.28 -6.94 -4.94
C GLY A 35 16.22 -6.16 -4.14
N ILE A 36 15.05 -5.92 -4.72
CA ILE A 36 13.92 -5.29 -4.01
C ILE A 36 13.46 -6.17 -2.84
N LYS A 37 13.38 -7.49 -3.04
CA LYS A 37 12.95 -8.43 -2.00
C LYS A 37 13.95 -8.51 -0.86
N ALA A 38 15.25 -8.55 -1.17
CA ALA A 38 16.33 -8.51 -0.19
C ALA A 38 16.35 -7.18 0.56
N TYR A 39 16.20 -6.05 -0.13
CA TYR A 39 16.14 -4.72 0.49
C TYR A 39 14.91 -4.55 1.38
N LYS A 40 13.73 -5.05 0.96
CA LYS A 40 12.52 -5.10 1.80
C LYS A 40 12.67 -5.96 3.05
N GLY A 41 13.55 -6.94 3.03
CA GLY A 41 13.88 -7.77 4.20
C GLY A 41 14.76 -7.06 5.23
N THR A 42 15.37 -5.92 4.91
CA THR A 42 16.11 -5.10 5.85
C THR A 42 15.18 -4.14 6.59
N GLU A 43 15.47 -3.83 7.84
CA GLU A 43 14.66 -2.90 8.65
C GLU A 43 14.51 -1.52 7.99
N SER A 44 15.59 -0.98 7.46
CA SER A 44 15.60 0.30 6.74
C SER A 44 14.77 0.26 5.46
N GLY A 45 14.87 -0.84 4.69
CA GLY A 45 14.10 -1.03 3.47
C GLY A 45 12.61 -1.20 3.73
N ALA A 46 12.24 -2.02 4.72
CA ALA A 46 10.85 -2.21 5.13
C ALA A 46 10.21 -0.90 5.61
N MET A 47 10.96 -0.07 6.34
CA MET A 47 10.52 1.26 6.77
C MET A 47 10.35 2.22 5.58
N PHE A 48 11.30 2.22 4.62
CA PHE A 48 11.21 3.06 3.41
C PHE A 48 9.99 2.69 2.57
N PHE A 49 9.78 1.41 2.28
CA PHE A 49 8.61 0.95 1.51
C PHE A 49 7.31 1.16 2.30
N GLY A 50 7.34 1.02 3.62
CA GLY A 50 6.21 1.33 4.49
C GLY A 50 5.77 2.78 4.38
N LYS A 51 6.71 3.73 4.44
CA LYS A 51 6.45 5.17 4.26
C LYS A 51 5.97 5.48 2.84
N LEU A 52 6.58 4.86 1.83
CA LEU A 52 6.19 5.06 0.44
C LEU A 52 4.75 4.60 0.18
N ALA A 53 4.36 3.45 0.73
CA ALA A 53 3.00 2.90 0.58
C ALA A 53 1.90 3.80 1.17
N ILE A 54 2.24 4.63 2.17
CA ILE A 54 1.31 5.60 2.77
C ILE A 54 1.31 6.91 1.98
N ARG A 55 2.43 7.26 1.31
CA ARG A 55 2.59 8.53 0.58
C ARG A 55 2.01 8.54 -0.83
N ILE A 56 1.81 7.38 -1.44
CA ILE A 56 1.22 7.29 -2.79
C ILE A 56 -0.22 7.84 -2.72
N PRO A 57 -0.59 8.86 -3.52
CA PRO A 57 -1.88 9.54 -3.42
C PRO A 57 -3.02 8.55 -3.61
N ILE A 58 -3.67 7.93 -4.01
CA ILE A 58 -4.80 6.98 -4.07
C ILE A 58 -4.59 5.80 -3.12
N PHE A 59 -3.49 5.05 -3.27
CA PHE A 59 -3.20 3.85 -2.46
C PHE A 59 -2.84 4.16 -1.01
N GLY A 60 -2.24 5.33 -0.73
CA GLY A 60 -1.90 5.72 0.64
C GLY A 60 -3.14 5.96 1.49
N LYS A 61 -4.17 6.61 0.92
CA LYS A 61 -5.45 6.82 1.63
C LYS A 61 -6.15 5.49 1.90
N LEU A 62 -6.16 4.57 0.94
CA LEU A 62 -6.73 3.24 1.11
C LEU A 62 -5.98 2.45 2.20
N ASN A 63 -4.65 2.45 2.16
CA ASN A 63 -3.83 1.77 3.16
C ASN A 63 -4.08 2.31 4.57
N LEU A 64 -4.13 3.64 4.72
CA LEU A 64 -4.38 4.28 6.01
C LEU A 64 -5.74 3.87 6.59
N LYS A 65 -6.80 3.90 5.77
CA LYS A 65 -8.14 3.47 6.18
C LYS A 65 -8.18 1.99 6.51
N THR A 66 -7.52 1.15 5.70
CA THR A 66 -7.44 -0.30 5.94
C THR A 66 -6.73 -0.62 7.26
N TYR A 67 -5.60 0.04 7.55
CA TYR A 67 -4.92 -0.16 8.83
C TYR A 67 -5.72 0.38 10.02
N SER A 68 -6.47 1.46 9.85
CA SER A 68 -7.36 1.99 10.89
C SER A 68 -8.53 1.04 11.17
N SER A 69 -9.15 0.46 10.13
CA SER A 69 -10.17 -0.58 10.27
C SER A 69 -9.63 -1.81 10.97
N GLN A 70 -8.49 -2.37 10.49
CA GLN A 70 -7.87 -3.55 11.10
C GLN A 70 -7.51 -3.31 12.57
N PHE A 71 -6.96 -2.14 12.90
CA PHE A 71 -6.65 -1.74 14.26
C PHE A 71 -7.90 -1.74 15.14
N ALA A 72 -8.93 -1.02 14.74
CA ALA A 72 -10.18 -0.90 15.52
C ALA A 72 -10.88 -2.26 15.64
N ARG A 73 -11.04 -3.01 14.54
CA ARG A 73 -11.70 -4.33 14.53
C ARG A 73 -10.98 -5.34 15.41
N THR A 74 -9.64 -5.40 15.33
CA THR A 74 -8.85 -6.34 16.13
C THR A 74 -8.95 -5.99 17.60
N LEU A 75 -8.78 -4.70 17.97
CA LEU A 75 -8.90 -4.26 19.37
C LEU A 75 -10.28 -4.54 19.92
N SER A 76 -11.34 -4.16 19.17
CA SER A 76 -12.72 -4.42 19.60
C SER A 76 -12.96 -5.90 19.87
N THR A 77 -12.58 -6.77 18.91
CA THR A 77 -12.75 -8.22 19.04
C THR A 77 -12.00 -8.79 20.24
N MET A 78 -10.77 -8.32 20.48
CA MET A 78 -9.98 -8.80 21.63
C MET A 78 -10.55 -8.32 22.96
N MET A 79 -10.97 -7.06 23.04
CA MET A 79 -11.56 -6.50 24.27
C MET A 79 -12.93 -7.08 24.58
N SER A 80 -13.75 -7.38 23.56
CA SER A 80 -15.04 -8.07 23.77
C SER A 80 -14.87 -9.49 24.34
N SER A 81 -13.71 -10.09 24.10
CA SER A 81 -13.33 -11.40 24.67
C SER A 81 -12.72 -11.30 26.08
N GLY A 82 -12.68 -10.11 26.67
CA GLY A 82 -12.11 -9.85 28.00
C GLY A 82 -10.58 -9.85 28.04
N ILE A 83 -9.93 -9.73 26.88
CA ILE A 83 -8.47 -9.64 26.79
C ILE A 83 -8.02 -8.25 27.19
N THR A 84 -6.86 -8.15 27.88
CA THR A 84 -6.31 -6.86 28.31
C THR A 84 -5.91 -5.99 27.11
N MET A 85 -5.90 -4.66 27.31
CA MET A 85 -5.47 -3.72 26.26
C MET A 85 -4.08 -4.02 25.73
N ILE A 86 -3.15 -4.40 26.59
CA ILE A 86 -1.76 -4.72 26.22
C ILE A 86 -1.73 -5.95 25.30
N ASP A 87 -2.41 -7.03 25.69
CA ASP A 87 -2.48 -8.25 24.87
C ASP A 87 -3.24 -8.03 23.56
N ALA A 88 -4.25 -7.16 23.59
CA ALA A 88 -4.97 -6.77 22.39
C ALA A 88 -4.09 -5.99 21.41
N LEU A 89 -3.22 -5.09 21.89
CA LEU A 89 -2.21 -4.42 21.07
C LEU A 89 -1.18 -5.40 20.51
N ASP A 90 -0.78 -6.42 21.27
CA ASP A 90 0.09 -7.52 20.78
C ASP A 90 -0.60 -8.30 19.64
N ALA A 91 -1.91 -8.53 19.72
CA ALA A 91 -2.67 -9.16 18.65
C ALA A 91 -2.74 -8.26 17.40
N VAL A 92 -2.97 -6.96 17.58
CA VAL A 92 -2.96 -5.97 16.49
C VAL A 92 -1.62 -5.97 15.75
N MET A 93 -0.50 -5.96 16.49
CA MET A 93 0.83 -5.99 15.87
C MET A 93 1.04 -7.21 14.97
N LYS A 94 0.48 -8.37 15.30
CA LYS A 94 0.55 -9.58 14.47
C LYS A 94 -0.24 -9.47 13.15
N THR A 95 -1.26 -8.62 13.10
CA THR A 95 -2.06 -8.38 11.88
C THR A 95 -1.45 -7.31 10.97
N MET A 96 -0.60 -6.43 11.50
CA MET A 96 0.00 -5.32 10.77
C MET A 96 1.18 -5.79 9.91
N LYS A 97 1.11 -5.48 8.61
CA LYS A 97 2.19 -5.79 7.65
C LYS A 97 3.14 -4.62 7.42
N ASN A 98 2.71 -3.39 7.71
CA ASN A 98 3.50 -2.20 7.48
C ASN A 98 4.35 -1.89 8.71
N GLN A 99 5.67 -1.83 8.53
CA GLN A 99 6.63 -1.61 9.62
C GLN A 99 6.46 -0.25 10.32
N VAL A 100 5.94 0.76 9.60
CA VAL A 100 5.69 2.08 10.20
C VAL A 100 4.56 1.99 11.23
N PHE A 101 3.45 1.32 10.87
CA PHE A 101 2.34 1.09 11.80
C PHE A 101 2.75 0.16 12.95
N LEU A 102 3.47 -0.92 12.64
CA LEU A 102 3.92 -1.89 13.64
C LEU A 102 4.77 -1.21 14.70
N LYS A 103 5.77 -0.42 14.30
CA LYS A 103 6.64 0.31 15.22
C LYS A 103 5.84 1.30 16.09
N HIS A 104 4.93 2.03 15.48
CA HIS A 104 4.11 3.00 16.20
C HIS A 104 3.18 2.33 17.24
N ILE A 105 2.57 1.20 16.89
CA ILE A 105 1.73 0.44 17.83
C ILE A 105 2.59 -0.17 18.94
N GLN A 106 3.81 -0.62 18.64
CA GLN A 106 4.74 -1.10 19.64
C GLN A 106 5.11 0.00 20.65
N GLU A 107 5.45 1.20 20.17
CA GLU A 107 5.73 2.36 21.01
C GLU A 107 4.50 2.72 21.87
N ALA A 108 3.30 2.73 21.28
CA ALA A 108 2.06 2.97 22.01
C ALA A 108 1.80 1.90 23.09
N ARG A 109 2.04 0.63 22.79
CA ARG A 109 1.92 -0.47 23.75
C ARG A 109 2.85 -0.29 24.95
N GLU A 110 4.09 0.15 24.72
CA GLU A 110 5.06 0.41 25.79
C GLU A 110 4.61 1.55 26.70
N GLU A 111 4.00 2.60 26.16
CA GLU A 111 3.43 3.70 26.93
C GLU A 111 2.18 3.26 27.72
N VAL A 112 1.29 2.49 27.10
CA VAL A 112 0.11 1.93 27.76
C VAL A 112 0.52 1.00 28.92
N ALA A 113 1.60 0.24 28.78
CA ALA A 113 2.14 -0.61 29.85
C ALA A 113 2.65 0.21 31.06
N LYS A 114 2.98 1.49 30.85
CA LYS A 114 3.34 2.44 31.94
C LYS A 114 2.11 3.15 32.52
N GLY A 115 0.91 2.85 32.03
CA GLY A 115 -0.35 3.46 32.48
C GLY A 115 -0.75 4.73 31.71
N VAL A 116 -0.08 5.06 30.61
CA VAL A 116 -0.46 6.19 29.75
C VAL A 116 -1.69 5.79 28.93
N PRO A 117 -2.73 6.64 28.84
CA PRO A 117 -3.89 6.39 27.99
C PRO A 117 -3.45 6.15 26.52
N LEU A 118 -4.09 5.19 25.83
CA LEU A 118 -3.73 4.79 24.44
C LEU A 118 -3.88 5.96 23.45
N SER A 119 -4.87 6.83 23.67
CA SER A 119 -5.10 8.01 22.81
C SER A 119 -3.89 8.93 22.73
N GLU A 120 -3.08 9.02 23.78
CA GLU A 120 -1.95 9.94 23.84
C GLU A 120 -0.79 9.53 22.91
N PRO A 121 -0.21 8.31 23.00
CA PRO A 121 0.81 7.89 22.06
C PRO A 121 0.32 7.81 20.61
N LEU A 122 -0.94 7.47 20.38
CA LEU A 122 -1.51 7.48 19.01
C LEU A 122 -1.59 8.91 18.44
N ARG A 123 -1.87 9.90 19.28
CA ARG A 123 -1.88 11.33 18.88
C ARG A 123 -0.49 11.82 18.52
N GLN A 124 0.51 11.50 19.33
CA GLN A 124 1.89 11.95 19.13
C GLN A 124 2.52 11.39 17.84
N GLY A 125 2.14 10.21 17.43
CA GLY A 125 2.67 9.56 16.23
C GLY A 125 2.11 10.09 14.91
N GLU A 126 1.02 10.84 14.92
CA GLU A 126 0.37 11.46 13.75
C GLU A 126 0.10 10.46 12.58
N LEU A 127 0.11 9.16 12.88
CA LEU A 127 -0.02 8.13 11.86
C LEU A 127 -1.47 7.74 11.59
N PHE A 128 -2.27 7.73 12.65
CA PHE A 128 -3.70 7.44 12.55
C PHE A 128 -4.51 8.71 12.27
N PRO A 129 -5.63 8.60 11.54
CA PRO A 129 -6.54 9.72 11.37
C PRO A 129 -7.03 10.27 12.71
N PRO A 130 -7.30 11.59 12.81
CA PRO A 130 -7.74 12.21 14.06
C PRO A 130 -8.97 11.55 14.68
N MET A 131 -9.87 11.02 13.86
CA MET A 131 -11.07 10.32 14.32
C MET A 131 -10.75 9.08 15.16
N VAL A 132 -9.70 8.32 14.81
CA VAL A 132 -9.22 7.16 15.58
C VAL A 132 -8.85 7.60 16.99
N VAL A 133 -8.03 8.63 17.09
CA VAL A 133 -7.54 9.17 18.36
C VAL A 133 -8.70 9.70 19.21
N HIS A 134 -9.63 10.44 18.58
CA HIS A 134 -10.79 10.98 19.29
C HIS A 134 -11.73 9.90 19.85
N MET A 135 -12.06 8.90 19.05
CA MET A 135 -12.95 7.82 19.48
C MET A 135 -12.34 7.00 20.62
N ILE A 136 -11.02 6.76 20.57
CA ILE A 136 -10.29 6.09 21.64
C ILE A 136 -10.29 6.95 22.91
N SER A 137 -10.02 8.25 22.81
CA SER A 137 -10.06 9.18 23.96
C SER A 137 -11.44 9.17 24.63
N ILE A 138 -12.52 9.23 23.85
CA ILE A 138 -13.88 9.13 24.39
C ILE A 138 -14.11 7.78 25.09
N GLY A 139 -13.65 6.69 24.47
CA GLY A 139 -13.75 5.34 25.06
C GLY A 139 -13.00 5.21 26.39
N GLU A 140 -11.82 5.83 26.51
CA GLU A 140 -11.03 5.90 27.74
C GLU A 140 -11.73 6.72 28.82
N GLU A 141 -12.26 7.87 28.46
CA GLU A 141 -12.95 8.77 29.40
C GLU A 141 -14.28 8.21 29.91
N THR A 142 -15.03 7.52 29.04
CA THR A 142 -16.35 6.96 29.37
C THR A 142 -16.29 5.54 29.92
N GLY A 143 -15.15 4.84 29.74
CA GLY A 143 -15.01 3.42 30.06
C GLY A 143 -15.67 2.48 29.04
N ASP A 144 -16.25 3.00 27.95
CA ASP A 144 -16.86 2.22 26.86
C ASP A 144 -15.93 2.13 25.64
N MET A 145 -14.72 1.62 25.88
CA MET A 145 -13.73 1.43 24.82
C MET A 145 -14.25 0.50 23.73
N GLN A 146 -14.92 -0.60 24.11
CA GLN A 146 -15.43 -1.57 23.14
C GLN A 146 -16.47 -0.93 22.22
N GLY A 147 -17.47 -0.24 22.73
CA GLY A 147 -18.49 0.40 21.91
C GLY A 147 -17.94 1.47 20.97
N MET A 148 -16.88 2.19 21.39
CA MET A 148 -16.22 3.17 20.56
C MET A 148 -15.40 2.50 19.45
N LEU A 149 -14.69 1.42 19.76
CA LEU A 149 -13.91 0.66 18.78
C LEU A 149 -14.80 -0.06 17.75
N ASP A 150 -15.96 -0.59 18.15
CA ASP A 150 -16.91 -1.20 17.23
C ASP A 150 -17.42 -0.17 16.20
N LYS A 151 -17.86 0.99 16.66
CA LYS A 151 -18.30 2.08 15.78
C LYS A 151 -17.19 2.55 14.85
N LEU A 152 -15.97 2.62 15.38
CA LEU A 152 -14.80 3.03 14.61
C LEU A 152 -14.46 2.00 13.53
N ALA A 153 -14.54 0.71 13.85
CA ALA A 153 -14.31 -0.38 12.91
C ALA A 153 -15.35 -0.36 11.79
N ASP A 154 -16.63 -0.26 12.12
CA ASP A 154 -17.72 -0.20 11.14
C ASP A 154 -17.56 1.00 10.21
N TYR A 155 -17.26 2.18 10.74
CA TYR A 155 -17.00 3.37 9.95
C TYR A 155 -15.83 3.19 8.96
N TYR A 156 -14.68 2.63 9.42
CA TYR A 156 -13.54 2.44 8.54
C TYR A 156 -13.73 1.27 7.57
N ASP A 157 -14.52 0.26 7.89
CA ASP A 157 -14.87 -0.81 6.95
C ASP A 157 -15.64 -0.23 5.76
N GLU A 158 -16.65 0.64 6.01
CA GLU A 158 -17.39 1.36 4.97
C GLU A 158 -16.46 2.30 4.14
N GLU A 159 -15.58 3.03 4.81
CA GLU A 159 -14.62 3.93 4.17
C GLU A 159 -13.61 3.18 3.28
N VAL A 160 -13.19 1.97 3.67
CA VAL A 160 -12.35 1.09 2.87
C VAL A 160 -13.10 0.62 1.64
N GLU A 161 -14.36 0.20 1.80
CA GLU A 161 -15.19 -0.24 0.67
C GLU A 161 -15.40 0.89 -0.34
N MET A 162 -15.82 2.07 0.08
CA MET A 162 -15.99 3.24 -0.79
C MET A 162 -14.69 3.64 -1.50
N THR A 163 -13.57 3.63 -0.77
CA THR A 163 -12.28 3.98 -1.35
C THR A 163 -11.83 2.92 -2.35
N THR A 164 -12.08 1.64 -2.08
CA THR A 164 -11.79 0.53 -2.99
C THR A 164 -12.58 0.66 -4.29
N GLN A 165 -13.87 0.98 -4.22
CA GLN A 165 -14.70 1.24 -5.39
C GLN A 165 -14.17 2.43 -6.21
N THR A 166 -13.73 3.50 -5.54
CA THR A 166 -13.11 4.66 -6.19
C THR A 166 -11.83 4.28 -6.92
N VAL A 167 -10.99 3.44 -6.30
CA VAL A 167 -9.75 2.93 -6.92
C VAL A 167 -10.07 2.08 -8.13
N MET A 168 -11.05 1.18 -8.04
CA MET A 168 -11.48 0.34 -9.16
C MET A 168 -12.02 1.17 -10.32
N ALA A 169 -12.86 2.18 -10.06
CA ALA A 169 -13.37 3.09 -11.08
C ALA A 169 -12.26 3.90 -11.76
N ALA A 170 -11.21 4.28 -11.01
CA ALA A 170 -10.06 4.98 -11.60
C ALA A 170 -9.15 4.06 -12.44
N MET A 171 -9.20 2.75 -12.22
CA MET A 171 -8.42 1.79 -13.02
C MET A 171 -8.98 1.60 -14.43
N GLU A 172 -10.28 1.73 -14.63
CA GLU A 172 -10.93 1.53 -15.94
C GLU A 172 -10.37 2.47 -17.03
N PRO A 173 -10.33 3.81 -16.85
CA PRO A 173 -9.69 4.71 -17.81
C PRO A 173 -8.21 4.41 -18.03
N MET A 174 -7.51 3.99 -16.99
CA MET A 174 -6.08 3.68 -17.06
C MET A 174 -5.82 2.43 -17.92
N ILE A 175 -6.67 1.41 -17.84
CA ILE A 175 -6.60 0.21 -18.67
C ILE A 175 -6.89 0.58 -20.14
N ILE A 176 -7.89 1.44 -20.41
CA ILE A 176 -8.21 1.91 -21.77
C ILE A 176 -7.02 2.64 -22.39
N VAL A 177 -6.39 3.56 -21.63
CA VAL A 177 -5.19 4.28 -22.10
C VAL A 177 -4.04 3.31 -22.36
N MET A 178 -3.81 2.35 -21.49
CA MET A 178 -2.76 1.33 -21.66
C MET A 178 -3.02 0.50 -22.93
N MET A 179 -4.26 0.05 -23.15
CA MET A 179 -4.63 -0.68 -24.35
C MET A 179 -4.47 0.17 -25.62
N ALA A 180 -4.84 1.46 -25.58
CA ALA A 180 -4.63 2.37 -26.70
C ALA A 180 -3.15 2.52 -27.07
N VAL A 181 -2.27 2.64 -26.07
CA VAL A 181 -0.81 2.70 -26.29
C VAL A 181 -0.30 1.41 -26.93
N VAL A 182 -0.74 0.25 -26.45
CA VAL A 182 -0.37 -1.05 -27.05
C VAL A 182 -0.81 -1.14 -28.50
N VAL A 183 -2.05 -0.74 -28.80
CA VAL A 183 -2.59 -0.75 -30.17
C VAL A 183 -1.81 0.21 -31.07
N ILE A 184 -1.49 1.42 -30.61
CA ILE A 184 -0.67 2.38 -31.37
C ILE A 184 0.71 1.78 -31.70
N ILE A 185 1.35 1.13 -30.74
CA ILE A 185 2.64 0.47 -30.96
C ILE A 185 2.52 -0.65 -32.02
N LEU A 186 1.47 -1.48 -31.95
CA LEU A 186 1.25 -2.55 -32.91
C LEU A 186 0.99 -2.00 -34.32
N VAL A 187 0.13 -0.97 -34.43
CA VAL A 187 -0.14 -0.30 -35.71
C VAL A 187 1.14 0.30 -36.28
N ALA A 188 1.90 1.03 -35.49
CA ALA A 188 3.20 1.59 -35.94
C ALA A 188 4.20 0.50 -36.36
N ALA A 189 4.21 -0.64 -35.68
CA ALA A 189 5.08 -1.78 -36.02
C ALA A 189 4.72 -2.42 -37.37
N ILE A 190 3.43 -2.45 -37.73
CA ILE A 190 2.94 -3.05 -38.99
C ILE A 190 3.05 -2.04 -40.14
N PHE A 191 2.58 -0.80 -39.96
CA PHE A 191 2.54 0.21 -41.01
C PHE A 191 3.92 0.83 -41.31
N GLY A 192 4.81 0.90 -40.31
CA GLY A 192 6.17 1.44 -40.48
C GLY A 192 6.95 0.77 -41.64
N PRO A 193 7.05 -0.55 -41.71
CA PRO A 193 7.70 -1.24 -42.83
C PRO A 193 7.00 -1.09 -44.15
N MET A 194 5.64 -1.02 -44.16
CA MET A 194 4.85 -0.89 -45.39
C MET A 194 5.02 0.48 -46.06
N MET A 195 5.20 1.56 -45.31
CA MET A 195 5.43 2.90 -45.87
C MET A 195 6.88 3.13 -46.33
N SER A 196 7.79 2.24 -45.99
CA SER A 196 9.21 2.30 -46.38
C SER A 196 9.55 1.44 -47.61
N MET A 197 8.54 0.73 -48.17
CA MET A 197 8.60 0.03 -49.43
C MET A 197 8.10 0.90 -50.56
#